data_bdb68166c7734ba0e72d410026b8116f
#
_entry.id   bdb68166c7734ba0e72d410026b8116f
#
_cell.length_a   1.000
_cell.length_b   1.000
_cell.length_c   1.000
_cell.angle_alpha   90.00
_cell.angle_beta   90.00
_cell.angle_gamma   90.00
#
_symmetry.space_group_name_H-M   'P 1'
#
loop_
_entity.id
_entity.type
_entity.pdbx_description
1 polymer ?
#
loop_
_entity_poly.entity_id
_entity_poly.type
_entity_poly.pdbx_seq_one_letter_code
_entity_poly.pdbx_strand_id
1 'polypeptide(L)'
;MALALPLVACDTDKLVEVEDPAARRPEDLNNAGAVPALVQGAFRQFVGGYSGFGDDSFLSASAAMSDETYYGDTFTTRLAADKRIVQSPVLGNITDASFNRLQQSRLNARRAFAVVNQFPTDAASDASTKAQLRTIEGYVYVTLSEGWCGSVPFSVVPDEGPIDPTAIDFGTPLSTVQMNDTAVTRFNEAIGLNAGNRLAAMGKGRALLNKGDYAGAAAAVAAVPTLYVFKLEHSANTGNENNPMFSLMGNGRYGVSNLEGGLSSTGTAINPSALNPPLTAPSAEGLPFRALQDPRVPFAPKPGNGLCFTTSIRCWLNNNYPTLDADVPLASGVEARLIEAEAALQAGNAALMMTRLNDLRASVVTLLTVLYPDQKQTFPPPGTGGTVQLAALTDPGAGLSAADAFTARRNLLFQERALWLYNTGHRLGDLRRLVRNYGLPSTSVFPTGPHFRGSNYGNDVSFPPPFQENNNPSYDPAACITTKA
;
A
#
# COMPACT_ATOMS: atom_id res chain seq x y z
N MET A 1 76.73 -23.94 9.66
CA MET A 1 76.17 -22.61 9.75
C MET A 1 74.89 -22.62 8.92
N ALA A 2 73.70 -22.89 9.59
CA ALA A 2 72.39 -22.97 8.91
C ALA A 2 71.71 -21.61 9.00
N LEU A 3 71.47 -21.01 7.86
CA LEU A 3 70.71 -19.77 7.74
C LEU A 3 69.24 -20.09 7.90
N ALA A 4 68.60 -19.66 9.00
CA ALA A 4 67.15 -19.64 9.16
C ALA A 4 66.59 -18.34 8.53
N LEU A 5 65.89 -18.46 7.42
CA LEU A 5 65.01 -17.35 6.87
C LEU A 5 63.79 -17.25 7.70
N PRO A 6 63.35 -16.04 8.16
CA PRO A 6 62.10 -15.86 8.77
C PRO A 6 61.01 -15.89 7.67
N LEU A 7 60.08 -16.84 7.76
CA LEU A 7 58.82 -16.83 7.04
C LEU A 7 57.97 -15.68 7.63
N VAL A 8 57.90 -14.54 6.91
CA VAL A 8 56.89 -13.52 7.16
C VAL A 8 55.57 -14.13 6.69
N ALA A 9 54.75 -14.59 7.64
CA ALA A 9 53.39 -14.95 7.35
C ALA A 9 52.64 -13.67 6.90
N CYS A 10 52.26 -13.61 5.64
CA CYS A 10 51.28 -12.62 5.19
C CYS A 10 50.01 -12.80 6.00
N ASP A 11 49.58 -11.75 6.64
CA ASP A 11 48.32 -11.68 7.37
C ASP A 11 47.17 -11.87 6.35
N THR A 12 46.67 -13.10 6.24
CA THR A 12 45.66 -13.50 5.27
C THR A 12 44.31 -12.85 5.58
N ASP A 13 44.12 -12.35 6.79
CA ASP A 13 42.87 -11.70 7.19
C ASP A 13 42.68 -10.35 6.50
N LYS A 14 43.80 -9.65 6.13
CA LYS A 14 43.73 -8.40 5.35
C LYS A 14 43.51 -8.59 3.83
N LEU A 15 43.76 -9.79 3.31
CA LEU A 15 43.55 -10.09 1.89
C LEU A 15 42.13 -10.43 1.52
N VAL A 16 41.25 -10.63 2.51
CA VAL A 16 39.81 -10.98 2.33
C VAL A 16 38.89 -9.82 2.67
N GLU A 17 39.43 -8.72 3.22
CA GLU A 17 38.65 -7.47 3.39
C GLU A 17 38.54 -6.72 2.04
N VAL A 18 37.73 -7.25 1.15
CA VAL A 18 37.26 -6.46 0.01
C VAL A 18 36.22 -5.50 0.58
N GLU A 19 36.61 -4.24 0.81
CA GLU A 19 35.62 -3.19 1.11
C GLU A 19 34.71 -3.07 -0.12
N ASP A 20 33.45 -3.45 0.04
CA ASP A 20 32.43 -3.14 -0.96
C ASP A 20 32.26 -1.60 -0.96
N PRO A 21 32.68 -0.90 -2.03
CA PRO A 21 32.57 0.56 -2.08
C PRO A 21 31.11 1.05 -2.07
N ALA A 22 30.16 0.15 -2.26
CA ALA A 22 28.72 0.44 -2.17
C ALA A 22 28.13 0.17 -0.77
N ALA A 23 28.84 -0.54 0.10
CA ALA A 23 28.42 -0.82 1.47
C ALA A 23 29.19 0.08 2.46
N ARG A 24 28.46 0.85 3.26
CA ARG A 24 29.04 1.61 4.37
C ARG A 24 28.95 0.79 5.65
N ARG A 25 30.03 0.76 6.43
CA ARG A 25 30.05 0.11 7.74
C ARG A 25 29.13 0.89 8.71
N PRO A 26 28.46 0.22 9.66
CA PRO A 26 27.62 0.88 10.65
C PRO A 26 28.32 2.01 11.41
N GLU A 27 29.59 1.85 11.76
CA GLU A 27 30.42 2.86 12.43
C GLU A 27 30.64 4.13 11.60
N ASP A 28 30.71 4.00 10.26
CA ASP A 28 30.89 5.13 9.33
C ASP A 28 29.62 5.99 9.22
N LEU A 29 28.50 5.47 9.69
CA LEU A 29 27.21 6.15 9.67
C LEU A 29 26.86 6.85 10.99
N ASN A 30 27.74 6.77 12.01
CA ASN A 30 27.50 7.39 13.31
C ASN A 30 28.15 8.79 13.42
N ASN A 31 27.73 9.72 12.57
CA ASN A 31 28.18 11.10 12.55
C ASN A 31 27.15 12.02 11.86
N ALA A 32 27.21 13.33 12.09
CA ALA A 32 26.28 14.31 11.50
C ALA A 32 26.26 14.29 9.95
N GLY A 33 27.41 14.03 9.31
CA GLY A 33 27.52 13.98 7.84
C GLY A 33 26.78 12.80 7.22
N ALA A 34 26.48 11.75 7.99
CA ALA A 34 25.75 10.59 7.52
C ALA A 34 24.22 10.77 7.52
N VAL A 35 23.69 11.78 8.24
CA VAL A 35 22.23 12.00 8.41
C VAL A 35 21.48 12.03 7.08
N PRO A 36 21.90 12.77 6.03
CA PRO A 36 21.17 12.79 4.77
C PRO A 36 21.06 11.40 4.12
N ALA A 37 22.14 10.61 4.16
CA ALA A 37 22.17 9.26 3.59
C ALA A 37 21.25 8.30 4.38
N LEU A 38 21.24 8.38 5.71
CA LEU A 38 20.36 7.59 6.57
C LEU A 38 18.88 7.92 6.34
N VAL A 39 18.55 9.21 6.22
CA VAL A 39 17.18 9.66 5.90
C VAL A 39 16.74 9.13 4.55
N GLN A 40 17.56 9.30 3.51
CA GLN A 40 17.28 8.78 2.17
C GLN A 40 17.16 7.25 2.18
N GLY A 41 18.01 6.55 2.95
CA GLY A 41 17.92 5.11 3.11
C GLY A 41 16.60 4.66 3.73
N ALA A 42 16.08 5.37 4.74
CA ALA A 42 14.79 5.07 5.33
C ALA A 42 13.64 5.25 4.32
N PHE A 43 13.60 6.39 3.62
CA PHE A 43 12.60 6.66 2.59
C PHE A 43 12.68 5.66 1.43
N ARG A 44 13.88 5.38 0.95
CA ARG A 44 14.10 4.45 -0.16
C ARG A 44 13.57 3.05 0.15
N GLN A 45 13.85 2.53 1.35
CA GLN A 45 13.30 1.24 1.78
C GLN A 45 11.77 1.29 1.89
N PHE A 46 11.19 2.41 2.33
CA PHE A 46 9.74 2.56 2.35
C PHE A 46 9.14 2.52 0.95
N VAL A 47 9.68 3.29 0.00
CA VAL A 47 9.24 3.28 -1.41
C VAL A 47 9.28 1.86 -1.96
N GLY A 48 10.40 1.14 -1.76
CA GLY A 48 10.56 -0.23 -2.23
C GLY A 48 9.60 -1.22 -1.58
N GLY A 49 9.27 -1.05 -0.30
CA GLY A 49 8.31 -1.89 0.40
C GLY A 49 6.87 -1.58 0.03
N TYR A 50 6.52 -0.32 -0.12
CA TYR A 50 5.15 0.11 -0.39
C TYR A 50 4.78 0.00 -1.87
N SER A 51 5.47 0.73 -2.74
CA SER A 51 5.17 0.81 -4.17
C SER A 51 6.07 -0.04 -5.06
N GLY A 52 7.23 -0.50 -4.56
CA GLY A 52 8.13 -1.44 -5.23
C GLY A 52 9.30 -0.80 -5.96
N PHE A 53 10.21 -1.66 -6.44
CA PHE A 53 11.38 -1.33 -7.24
C PHE A 53 11.43 -2.21 -8.49
N GLY A 54 10.50 -1.98 -9.42
CA GLY A 54 10.39 -2.77 -10.63
C GLY A 54 9.81 -4.18 -10.44
N ASP A 55 9.54 -4.59 -9.19
CA ASP A 55 9.03 -5.90 -8.80
C ASP A 55 7.82 -5.76 -7.84
N ASP A 56 7.32 -6.91 -7.35
CA ASP A 56 6.17 -6.93 -6.44
C ASP A 56 6.40 -6.13 -5.16
N SER A 57 5.31 -5.56 -4.66
CA SER A 57 5.28 -4.67 -3.51
C SER A 57 3.97 -4.83 -2.76
N PHE A 58 3.82 -4.12 -1.63
CA PHE A 58 2.53 -4.03 -0.97
C PHE A 58 1.42 -3.55 -1.93
N LEU A 59 1.71 -2.55 -2.76
CA LEU A 59 0.76 -2.00 -3.73
C LEU A 59 0.25 -3.07 -4.69
N SER A 60 1.14 -3.80 -5.38
CA SER A 60 0.73 -4.82 -6.37
C SER A 60 0.06 -6.03 -5.71
N ALA A 61 0.57 -6.48 -4.57
CA ALA A 61 0.03 -7.63 -3.85
C ALA A 61 -1.36 -7.34 -3.26
N SER A 62 -1.54 -6.16 -2.64
CA SER A 62 -2.82 -5.76 -2.08
C SER A 62 -3.89 -5.53 -3.15
N ALA A 63 -3.50 -4.98 -4.31
CA ALA A 63 -4.39 -4.82 -5.44
C ALA A 63 -4.89 -6.17 -6.00
N ALA A 64 -4.00 -7.18 -6.05
CA ALA A 64 -4.37 -8.54 -6.48
C ALA A 64 -5.22 -9.28 -5.44
N MET A 65 -4.95 -9.13 -4.13
CA MET A 65 -5.73 -9.77 -3.07
C MET A 65 -7.13 -9.16 -2.93
N SER A 66 -7.31 -7.90 -3.32
CA SER A 66 -8.59 -7.22 -3.30
C SER A 66 -9.41 -7.53 -4.56
N ASP A 67 -9.81 -6.51 -5.31
CA ASP A 67 -10.56 -6.63 -6.56
C ASP A 67 -10.07 -5.61 -7.59
N GLU A 68 -8.90 -4.97 -7.34
CA GLU A 68 -8.41 -3.90 -8.23
C GLU A 68 -7.72 -4.48 -9.46
N THR A 69 -6.95 -5.59 -9.30
CA THR A 69 -6.21 -6.21 -10.40
C THR A 69 -6.33 -7.73 -10.36
N TYR A 70 -6.48 -8.35 -11.53
CA TYR A 70 -6.37 -9.79 -11.68
C TYR A 70 -4.98 -10.20 -12.18
N TYR A 71 -4.58 -11.43 -11.87
CA TYR A 71 -3.28 -11.97 -12.24
C TYR A 71 -3.30 -12.69 -13.60
N GLY A 72 -2.41 -12.28 -14.50
CA GLY A 72 -2.32 -12.76 -15.91
C GLY A 72 -1.08 -13.58 -16.25
N ASP A 73 -0.32 -14.07 -15.28
CA ASP A 73 0.95 -14.77 -15.48
C ASP A 73 0.94 -16.19 -14.85
N THR A 74 2.11 -16.81 -14.70
CA THR A 74 2.29 -18.21 -14.29
C THR A 74 2.94 -18.39 -12.92
N PHE A 75 3.45 -17.33 -12.27
CA PHE A 75 4.05 -17.42 -10.94
C PHE A 75 3.01 -17.79 -9.88
N THR A 76 3.28 -18.86 -9.15
CA THR A 76 2.33 -19.45 -8.18
C THR A 76 2.07 -18.53 -6.99
N THR A 77 3.07 -17.79 -6.50
CA THR A 77 2.94 -16.85 -5.38
C THR A 77 2.03 -15.67 -5.71
N ARG A 78 2.11 -15.14 -6.92
CA ARG A 78 1.22 -14.07 -7.42
C ARG A 78 -0.21 -14.57 -7.60
N LEU A 79 -0.36 -15.77 -8.18
CA LEU A 79 -1.66 -16.41 -8.34
C LEU A 79 -2.29 -16.75 -6.98
N ALA A 80 -1.46 -17.08 -5.97
CA ALA A 80 -1.94 -17.32 -4.62
C ALA A 80 -2.52 -16.05 -3.97
N ALA A 81 -1.92 -14.88 -4.21
CA ALA A 81 -2.46 -13.60 -3.75
C ALA A 81 -3.81 -13.27 -4.43
N ASP A 82 -3.87 -13.40 -5.77
CA ASP A 82 -5.08 -13.18 -6.57
C ASP A 82 -6.22 -14.14 -6.15
N LYS A 83 -5.89 -15.39 -5.84
CA LYS A 83 -6.84 -16.38 -5.34
C LYS A 83 -7.13 -16.31 -3.84
N ARG A 84 -6.47 -15.43 -3.09
CA ARG A 84 -6.64 -15.33 -1.64
C ARG A 84 -6.33 -16.64 -0.90
N ILE A 85 -5.21 -17.30 -1.28
CA ILE A 85 -4.68 -18.54 -0.67
C ILE A 85 -3.19 -18.38 -0.36
N VAL A 86 -2.83 -17.30 0.36
CA VAL A 86 -1.44 -16.86 0.56
C VAL A 86 -0.67 -17.65 1.61
N GLN A 87 -1.32 -18.45 2.42
CA GLN A 87 -0.64 -19.34 3.35
C GLN A 87 -0.05 -20.56 2.61
N SER A 88 1.20 -20.40 2.15
CA SER A 88 1.97 -21.54 1.69
C SER A 88 3.25 -21.66 2.51
N PRO A 89 3.42 -22.72 3.31
CA PRO A 89 4.64 -22.92 4.10
C PRO A 89 5.86 -23.28 3.24
N VAL A 90 5.68 -23.51 1.93
CA VAL A 90 6.71 -24.12 1.07
C VAL A 90 7.27 -23.15 0.03
N LEU A 91 6.52 -22.14 -0.40
CA LEU A 91 6.86 -21.34 -1.59
C LEU A 91 7.26 -19.89 -1.30
N GLY A 92 7.28 -19.46 -0.03
CA GLY A 92 7.38 -18.03 0.30
C GLY A 92 6.13 -17.27 -0.12
N ASN A 93 6.13 -15.96 0.10
CA ASN A 93 4.99 -15.10 -0.16
C ASN A 93 5.41 -13.96 -1.10
N ILE A 94 4.48 -13.51 -1.93
CA ILE A 94 4.67 -12.35 -2.81
C ILE A 94 5.09 -11.08 -2.04
N THR A 95 4.75 -10.97 -0.76
CA THR A 95 5.01 -9.80 0.08
C THR A 95 6.28 -9.91 0.93
N ASP A 96 7.07 -10.98 0.83
CA ASP A 96 8.25 -11.18 1.68
C ASP A 96 9.28 -10.05 1.53
N ALA A 97 9.59 -9.67 0.28
CA ALA A 97 10.50 -8.55 0.01
C ALA A 97 9.94 -7.22 0.51
N SER A 98 8.64 -6.99 0.34
CA SER A 98 7.93 -5.80 0.82
C SER A 98 7.99 -5.69 2.34
N PHE A 99 7.68 -6.77 3.06
CA PHE A 99 7.76 -6.83 4.51
C PHE A 99 9.17 -6.46 5.00
N ASN A 100 10.19 -7.13 4.46
CA ASN A 100 11.59 -6.91 4.84
C ASN A 100 12.01 -5.45 4.63
N ARG A 101 11.65 -4.85 3.49
CA ARG A 101 11.95 -3.45 3.19
C ARG A 101 11.21 -2.47 4.13
N LEU A 102 9.97 -2.74 4.47
CA LEU A 102 9.22 -1.93 5.44
C LEU A 102 9.88 -1.99 6.83
N GLN A 103 10.29 -3.17 7.28
CA GLN A 103 11.01 -3.33 8.55
C GLN A 103 12.38 -2.62 8.50
N GLN A 104 13.13 -2.73 7.40
CA GLN A 104 14.38 -1.99 7.21
C GLN A 104 14.16 -0.47 7.21
N SER A 105 13.10 0.01 6.55
CA SER A 105 12.73 1.43 6.60
C SER A 105 12.54 1.92 8.02
N ARG A 106 11.78 1.18 8.83
CA ARG A 106 11.54 1.48 10.25
C ARG A 106 12.84 1.53 11.05
N LEU A 107 13.71 0.54 10.89
CA LEU A 107 15.00 0.48 11.60
C LEU A 107 15.91 1.63 11.17
N ASN A 108 16.01 1.91 9.86
CA ASN A 108 16.81 3.03 9.34
C ASN A 108 16.28 4.38 9.86
N ALA A 109 14.96 4.56 9.92
CA ALA A 109 14.36 5.78 10.47
C ALA A 109 14.69 5.96 11.95
N ARG A 110 14.63 4.89 12.74
CA ARG A 110 15.02 4.93 14.18
C ARG A 110 16.49 5.26 14.34
N ARG A 111 17.37 4.61 13.57
CA ARG A 111 18.82 4.88 13.61
C ARG A 111 19.11 6.33 13.22
N ALA A 112 18.56 6.81 12.11
CA ALA A 112 18.74 8.19 11.68
C ALA A 112 18.26 9.18 12.77
N PHE A 113 17.14 8.89 13.44
CA PHE A 113 16.63 9.70 14.53
C PHE A 113 17.61 9.75 15.72
N ALA A 114 18.22 8.61 16.09
CA ALA A 114 19.24 8.52 17.13
C ALA A 114 20.47 9.34 16.76
N VAL A 115 20.97 9.23 15.52
CA VAL A 115 22.13 10.00 15.04
C VAL A 115 21.87 11.50 15.07
N VAL A 116 20.68 11.96 14.65
CA VAL A 116 20.33 13.40 14.74
C VAL A 116 20.29 13.89 16.20
N ASN A 117 19.87 13.04 17.14
CA ASN A 117 19.91 13.40 18.56
C ASN A 117 21.32 13.47 19.12
N GLN A 118 22.19 12.55 18.70
CA GLN A 118 23.57 12.46 19.19
C GLN A 118 24.46 13.58 18.60
N PHE A 119 24.19 13.97 17.35
CA PHE A 119 24.98 14.97 16.60
C PHE A 119 24.08 16.12 16.11
N PRO A 120 23.51 16.92 17.02
CA PRO A 120 22.65 18.04 16.62
C PRO A 120 23.44 19.09 15.83
N THR A 121 22.81 19.68 14.82
CA THR A 121 23.41 20.69 13.95
C THR A 121 22.67 22.03 14.06
N ASP A 122 21.45 22.08 13.56
CA ASP A 122 20.54 23.22 13.61
C ASP A 122 19.18 22.77 14.14
N ALA A 123 18.67 23.44 15.18
CA ALA A 123 17.48 22.99 15.89
C ALA A 123 16.23 22.87 14.98
N ALA A 124 16.04 23.78 14.02
CA ALA A 124 14.89 23.76 13.13
C ALA A 124 15.04 22.66 12.07
N SER A 125 16.23 22.52 11.51
CA SER A 125 16.58 21.45 10.55
C SER A 125 16.47 20.07 11.18
N ASP A 126 17.01 19.92 12.40
CA ASP A 126 16.96 18.67 13.16
C ASP A 126 15.52 18.30 13.52
N ALA A 127 14.69 19.26 13.94
CA ALA A 127 13.28 19.04 14.22
C ALA A 127 12.51 18.60 12.96
N SER A 128 12.77 19.23 11.81
CA SER A 128 12.18 18.85 10.52
C SER A 128 12.57 17.43 10.10
N THR A 129 13.85 17.09 10.21
CA THR A 129 14.38 15.76 9.89
C THR A 129 13.78 14.69 10.80
N LYS A 130 13.74 14.93 12.11
CA LYS A 130 13.11 14.04 13.09
C LYS A 130 11.62 13.84 12.80
N ALA A 131 10.90 14.92 12.43
CA ALA A 131 9.51 14.84 12.05
C ALA A 131 9.30 13.95 10.81
N GLN A 132 10.15 14.05 9.79
CA GLN A 132 10.11 13.18 8.61
C GLN A 132 10.34 11.72 8.98
N LEU A 133 11.34 11.42 9.80
CA LEU A 133 11.67 10.06 10.24
C LEU A 133 10.54 9.42 11.06
N ARG A 134 9.91 10.17 11.98
CA ARG A 134 8.74 9.69 12.72
C ARG A 134 7.53 9.49 11.82
N THR A 135 7.37 10.32 10.79
CA THR A 135 6.30 10.18 9.81
C THR A 135 6.45 8.88 9.03
N ILE A 136 7.65 8.58 8.51
CA ILE A 136 7.87 7.35 7.73
C ILE A 136 7.73 6.11 8.61
N GLU A 137 8.24 6.15 9.86
CA GLU A 137 8.04 5.07 10.83
C GLU A 137 6.55 4.81 11.08
N GLY A 138 5.74 5.87 11.23
CA GLY A 138 4.29 5.76 11.38
C GLY A 138 3.62 5.10 10.17
N TYR A 139 4.02 5.46 8.95
CA TYR A 139 3.49 4.84 7.73
C TYR A 139 3.87 3.37 7.60
N VAL A 140 5.05 2.94 8.08
CA VAL A 140 5.39 1.52 8.14
C VAL A 140 4.38 0.75 8.98
N TYR A 141 4.05 1.23 10.19
CA TYR A 141 3.07 0.58 11.06
C TYR A 141 1.67 0.56 10.45
N VAL A 142 1.22 1.64 9.81
CA VAL A 142 -0.07 1.67 9.10
C VAL A 142 -0.10 0.64 7.98
N THR A 143 0.91 0.62 7.13
CA THR A 143 0.99 -0.31 5.99
C THR A 143 0.98 -1.76 6.45
N LEU A 144 1.76 -2.08 7.49
CA LEU A 144 1.78 -3.43 8.07
C LEU A 144 0.42 -3.80 8.70
N SER A 145 -0.27 -2.85 9.34
CA SER A 145 -1.60 -3.08 9.91
C SER A 145 -2.68 -3.35 8.87
N GLU A 146 -2.54 -2.75 7.68
CA GLU A 146 -3.50 -2.89 6.58
C GLU A 146 -3.25 -4.12 5.72
N GLY A 147 -1.98 -4.57 5.59
CA GLY A 147 -1.62 -5.68 4.72
C GLY A 147 -1.46 -7.01 5.43
N TRP A 148 -0.93 -7.02 6.64
CA TRP A 148 -0.53 -8.26 7.30
C TRP A 148 -1.51 -8.69 8.41
N CYS A 149 -1.38 -9.96 8.82
CA CYS A 149 -2.13 -10.50 9.96
C CYS A 149 -1.77 -9.79 11.28
N GLY A 150 -2.59 -9.91 12.28
CA GLY A 150 -2.43 -9.24 13.56
C GLY A 150 -1.46 -9.92 14.53
N SER A 151 -0.28 -10.30 14.09
CA SER A 151 0.82 -10.82 14.94
C SER A 151 2.14 -10.54 14.24
N VAL A 152 2.47 -9.25 14.05
CA VAL A 152 3.68 -8.84 13.34
C VAL A 152 4.80 -8.57 14.34
N PRO A 153 5.98 -9.22 14.22
CA PRO A 153 7.12 -8.94 15.07
C PRO A 153 7.81 -7.62 14.67
N PHE A 154 8.36 -6.93 15.66
CA PHE A 154 9.05 -5.64 15.50
C PHE A 154 10.39 -5.65 16.22
N SER A 155 11.33 -6.44 15.73
CA SER A 155 12.67 -6.55 16.31
C SER A 155 13.41 -5.21 16.27
N VAL A 156 14.26 -5.00 17.26
CA VAL A 156 15.18 -3.87 17.36
C VAL A 156 16.61 -4.41 17.40
N VAL A 157 17.45 -3.90 16.53
CA VAL A 157 18.88 -4.17 16.54
C VAL A 157 19.61 -3.04 17.26
N PRO A 158 20.76 -3.28 17.88
CA PRO A 158 21.60 -2.23 18.44
C PRO A 158 21.92 -1.14 17.42
N ASP A 159 21.90 0.11 17.86
CA ASP A 159 22.16 1.26 16.98
C ASP A 159 23.65 1.42 16.65
N GLU A 160 24.56 0.78 17.39
CA GLU A 160 26.03 0.91 17.27
C GLU A 160 26.73 -0.46 17.16
N GLY A 161 27.84 -0.47 16.41
CA GLY A 161 28.72 -1.64 16.27
C GLY A 161 28.24 -2.72 15.31
N PRO A 162 28.98 -3.83 15.18
CA PRO A 162 28.54 -5.00 14.43
C PRO A 162 27.25 -5.57 15.02
N ILE A 163 26.38 -6.10 14.17
CA ILE A 163 25.15 -6.75 14.63
C ILE A 163 25.56 -8.00 15.44
N ASP A 164 25.40 -7.91 16.76
CA ASP A 164 25.48 -9.07 17.65
C ASP A 164 24.09 -9.72 17.70
N PRO A 165 23.93 -10.95 17.19
CA PRO A 165 22.66 -11.67 17.22
C PRO A 165 22.10 -11.82 18.65
N THR A 166 22.94 -11.84 19.68
CA THR A 166 22.53 -11.98 21.08
C THR A 166 21.99 -10.67 21.68
N ALA A 167 22.27 -9.53 21.04
CA ALA A 167 21.80 -8.20 21.45
C ALA A 167 20.54 -7.75 20.70
N ILE A 168 19.94 -8.61 19.85
CA ILE A 168 18.69 -8.32 19.17
C ILE A 168 17.54 -8.40 20.19
N ASP A 169 16.82 -7.30 20.35
CA ASP A 169 15.50 -7.32 21.02
C ASP A 169 14.45 -7.76 19.98
N PHE A 170 13.98 -8.99 20.10
CA PHE A 170 12.97 -9.53 19.18
C PHE A 170 11.58 -8.91 19.34
N GLY A 171 11.35 -8.19 20.44
CA GLY A 171 10.11 -7.50 20.70
C GLY A 171 8.87 -8.41 20.77
N THR A 172 7.82 -7.92 21.37
CA THR A 172 6.52 -8.61 21.36
C THR A 172 5.81 -8.33 20.04
N PRO A 173 5.30 -9.35 19.32
CA PRO A 173 4.49 -9.13 18.12
C PRO A 173 3.27 -8.26 18.40
N LEU A 174 2.96 -7.34 17.49
CA LEU A 174 1.86 -6.40 17.63
C LEU A 174 0.63 -6.85 16.85
N SER A 175 -0.53 -6.73 17.48
CA SER A 175 -1.82 -6.87 16.83
C SER A 175 -2.10 -5.69 15.87
N THR A 176 -3.07 -5.85 14.96
CA THR A 176 -3.52 -4.77 14.06
C THR A 176 -3.86 -3.47 14.81
N VAL A 177 -4.52 -3.57 15.97
CA VAL A 177 -4.86 -2.40 16.81
C VAL A 177 -3.60 -1.76 17.38
N GLN A 178 -2.69 -2.55 17.95
CA GLN A 178 -1.43 -2.05 18.53
C GLN A 178 -0.51 -1.42 17.48
N MET A 179 -0.47 -1.95 16.26
CA MET A 179 0.26 -1.31 15.16
C MET A 179 -0.29 0.09 14.84
N ASN A 180 -1.62 0.23 14.77
CA ASN A 180 -2.24 1.55 14.57
C ASN A 180 -2.05 2.49 15.76
N ASP A 181 -2.05 1.99 17.02
CA ASP A 181 -1.73 2.80 18.20
C ASP A 181 -0.30 3.33 18.16
N THR A 182 0.64 2.48 17.77
CA THR A 182 2.03 2.86 17.59
C THR A 182 2.17 3.89 16.46
N ALA A 183 1.48 3.69 15.33
CA ALA A 183 1.45 4.65 14.24
C ALA A 183 0.95 6.03 14.70
N VAL A 184 -0.18 6.09 15.42
CA VAL A 184 -0.72 7.34 15.98
C VAL A 184 0.29 8.02 16.88
N THR A 185 1.02 7.25 17.71
CA THR A 185 2.09 7.79 18.58
C THR A 185 3.20 8.43 17.74
N ARG A 186 3.70 7.74 16.69
CA ARG A 186 4.75 8.27 15.81
C ARG A 186 4.29 9.54 15.06
N PHE A 187 3.05 9.56 14.57
CA PHE A 187 2.50 10.75 13.92
C PHE A 187 2.32 11.92 14.90
N ASN A 188 1.92 11.66 16.15
CA ASN A 188 1.85 12.70 17.16
C ASN A 188 3.23 13.28 17.47
N GLU A 189 4.27 12.45 17.59
CA GLU A 189 5.67 12.89 17.74
C GLU A 189 6.09 13.77 16.54
N ALA A 190 5.78 13.34 15.32
CA ALA A 190 6.09 14.08 14.10
C ALA A 190 5.39 15.46 14.06
N ILE A 191 4.11 15.51 14.42
CA ILE A 191 3.33 16.76 14.46
C ILE A 191 3.83 17.67 15.60
N GLY A 192 4.23 17.10 16.73
CA GLY A 192 4.85 17.87 17.83
C GLY A 192 6.17 18.52 17.43
N LEU A 193 6.95 17.88 16.58
CA LEU A 193 8.21 18.42 16.03
C LEU A 193 7.97 19.41 14.89
N ASN A 194 6.93 19.21 14.08
CA ASN A 194 6.53 20.08 12.98
C ASN A 194 5.01 20.11 12.84
N ALA A 195 4.36 21.11 13.40
CA ALA A 195 2.89 21.26 13.39
C ALA A 195 2.31 21.37 11.97
N GLY A 196 3.11 21.78 10.98
CA GLY A 196 2.72 21.86 9.56
C GLY A 196 2.89 20.55 8.78
N ASN A 197 3.26 19.45 9.41
CA ASN A 197 3.50 18.16 8.76
C ASN A 197 2.18 17.51 8.31
N ARG A 198 1.75 17.85 7.10
CA ARG A 198 0.50 17.34 6.49
C ARG A 198 0.55 15.84 6.23
N LEU A 199 1.73 15.29 5.91
CA LEU A 199 1.90 13.86 5.70
C LEU A 199 1.63 13.08 6.99
N ALA A 200 2.17 13.56 8.13
CA ALA A 200 1.88 12.96 9.44
C ALA A 200 0.40 13.11 9.83
N ALA A 201 -0.22 14.25 9.53
CA ALA A 201 -1.66 14.46 9.76
C ALA A 201 -2.52 13.45 8.96
N MET A 202 -2.18 13.20 7.69
CA MET A 202 -2.83 12.19 6.85
C MET A 202 -2.64 10.79 7.39
N GLY A 203 -1.41 10.39 7.73
CA GLY A 203 -1.13 9.07 8.30
C GLY A 203 -1.83 8.85 9.64
N LYS A 204 -1.90 9.87 10.51
CA LYS A 204 -2.67 9.84 11.75
C LYS A 204 -4.17 9.62 11.48
N GLY A 205 -4.75 10.36 10.52
CA GLY A 205 -6.14 10.19 10.12
C GLY A 205 -6.43 8.76 9.64
N ARG A 206 -5.56 8.19 8.80
CA ARG A 206 -5.67 6.81 8.30
C ARG A 206 -5.57 5.77 9.43
N ALA A 207 -4.62 5.93 10.37
CA ALA A 207 -4.47 5.03 11.51
C ALA A 207 -5.69 5.08 12.46
N LEU A 208 -6.22 6.28 12.75
CA LEU A 208 -7.42 6.46 13.56
C LEU A 208 -8.66 5.87 12.87
N LEU A 209 -8.79 6.06 11.55
CA LEU A 209 -9.84 5.46 10.73
C LEU A 209 -9.81 3.92 10.84
N ASN A 210 -8.62 3.32 10.72
CA ASN A 210 -8.42 1.88 10.87
C ASN A 210 -8.82 1.35 12.25
N LYS A 211 -8.71 2.17 13.28
CA LYS A 211 -9.15 1.86 14.66
C LYS A 211 -10.67 2.05 14.87
N GLY A 212 -11.37 2.70 13.93
CA GLY A 212 -12.77 3.09 14.10
C GLY A 212 -12.98 4.38 14.89
N ASP A 213 -11.91 5.14 15.17
CA ASP A 213 -12.02 6.50 15.71
C ASP A 213 -12.28 7.50 14.58
N TYR A 214 -13.49 7.51 14.09
CA TYR A 214 -13.90 8.30 12.94
C TYR A 214 -13.83 9.81 13.20
N ALA A 215 -14.22 10.24 14.39
CA ALA A 215 -14.18 11.66 14.78
C ALA A 215 -12.73 12.15 14.89
N GLY A 216 -11.86 11.37 15.54
CA GLY A 216 -10.43 11.65 15.62
C GLY A 216 -9.76 11.64 14.24
N ALA A 217 -10.15 10.73 13.35
CA ALA A 217 -9.64 10.66 11.99
C ALA A 217 -9.98 11.93 11.18
N ALA A 218 -11.25 12.36 11.20
CA ALA A 218 -11.68 13.58 10.53
C ALA A 218 -10.99 14.83 11.10
N ALA A 219 -10.85 14.93 12.42
CA ALA A 219 -10.13 16.03 13.07
C ALA A 219 -8.65 16.08 12.65
N ALA A 220 -7.98 14.92 12.53
CA ALA A 220 -6.58 14.85 12.14
C ALA A 220 -6.33 15.41 10.73
N VAL A 221 -7.25 15.20 9.79
CA VAL A 221 -7.09 15.59 8.38
C VAL A 221 -7.75 16.93 8.02
N ALA A 222 -8.47 17.57 8.95
CA ALA A 222 -9.29 18.76 8.69
C ALA A 222 -8.49 19.92 8.06
N ALA A 223 -7.22 20.12 8.47
CA ALA A 223 -6.35 21.18 7.97
C ALA A 223 -5.61 20.80 6.67
N VAL A 224 -5.78 19.58 6.15
CA VAL A 224 -5.12 19.15 4.91
C VAL A 224 -5.88 19.72 3.71
N PRO A 225 -5.22 20.53 2.83
CA PRO A 225 -5.88 21.06 1.63
C PRO A 225 -6.29 19.95 0.66
N THR A 226 -7.43 20.11 -0.03
CA THR A 226 -7.93 19.11 -0.99
C THR A 226 -6.96 18.84 -2.15
N LEU A 227 -6.14 19.85 -2.54
CA LEU A 227 -5.11 19.71 -3.58
C LEU A 227 -3.76 19.18 -3.06
N TYR A 228 -3.65 18.86 -1.77
CA TYR A 228 -2.43 18.26 -1.22
C TYR A 228 -2.22 16.87 -1.79
N VAL A 229 -0.98 16.56 -2.17
CA VAL A 229 -0.54 15.20 -2.51
C VAL A 229 0.91 15.00 -2.06
N PHE A 230 1.18 13.85 -1.48
CA PHE A 230 2.53 13.33 -1.24
C PHE A 230 2.70 12.07 -2.08
N LYS A 231 3.77 12.04 -2.88
CA LYS A 231 4.03 10.96 -3.82
C LYS A 231 5.28 10.19 -3.43
N LEU A 232 5.28 8.92 -3.69
CA LEU A 232 6.46 8.06 -3.69
C LEU A 232 7.07 8.16 -5.08
N GLU A 233 8.29 8.73 -5.14
CA GLU A 233 8.98 9.03 -6.39
C GLU A 233 9.59 7.77 -6.99
N HIS A 234 9.42 7.62 -8.30
CA HIS A 234 10.03 6.60 -9.13
C HIS A 234 10.94 7.23 -10.19
N SER A 235 11.79 6.42 -10.83
CA SER A 235 12.74 6.88 -11.82
C SER A 235 12.93 5.83 -12.91
N ALA A 236 13.12 6.27 -14.14
CA ALA A 236 13.47 5.41 -15.27
C ALA A 236 14.99 5.16 -15.41
N ASN A 237 15.82 5.74 -14.53
CA ASN A 237 17.28 5.67 -14.63
C ASN A 237 17.83 4.26 -14.40
N THR A 238 17.20 3.50 -13.51
CA THR A 238 17.58 2.10 -13.22
C THR A 238 16.33 1.24 -13.03
N GLY A 239 16.43 -0.06 -13.33
CA GLY A 239 15.33 -1.00 -13.12
C GLY A 239 14.86 -1.08 -11.67
N ASN A 240 15.76 -0.82 -10.72
CA ASN A 240 15.46 -0.80 -9.28
C ASN A 240 14.75 0.47 -8.80
N GLU A 241 14.41 1.40 -9.70
CA GLU A 241 13.70 2.64 -9.38
C GLU A 241 12.38 2.75 -10.13
N ASN A 242 12.14 1.84 -11.07
CA ASN A 242 10.96 1.87 -11.93
C ASN A 242 9.67 1.68 -11.14
N ASN A 243 8.60 2.35 -11.61
CA ASN A 243 7.25 2.07 -11.15
C ASN A 243 6.86 0.63 -11.52
N PRO A 244 6.63 -0.26 -10.54
CA PRO A 244 6.35 -1.66 -10.81
C PRO A 244 4.96 -1.88 -11.41
N MET A 245 3.97 -1.02 -11.11
CA MET A 245 2.64 -1.19 -11.70
C MET A 245 2.69 -1.01 -13.21
N PHE A 246 3.46 -0.01 -13.71
CA PHE A 246 3.71 0.13 -15.14
C PHE A 246 4.44 -1.08 -15.71
N SER A 247 5.56 -1.49 -15.06
CA SER A 247 6.38 -2.60 -15.55
C SER A 247 5.63 -3.93 -15.54
N LEU A 248 4.95 -4.25 -14.45
CA LEU A 248 4.25 -5.53 -14.28
C LEU A 248 3.04 -5.65 -15.23
N MET A 249 2.26 -4.58 -15.36
CA MET A 249 1.14 -4.56 -16.31
C MET A 249 1.62 -4.55 -17.77
N GLY A 250 2.66 -3.76 -18.11
CA GLY A 250 3.27 -3.73 -19.44
C GLY A 250 3.81 -5.09 -19.86
N ASN A 251 4.35 -5.87 -18.92
CA ASN A 251 4.78 -7.25 -19.12
C ASN A 251 3.62 -8.26 -19.11
N GLY A 252 2.37 -7.81 -18.92
CA GLY A 252 1.19 -8.69 -18.90
C GLY A 252 1.08 -9.54 -17.64
N ARG A 253 1.66 -9.11 -16.53
CA ARG A 253 1.60 -9.82 -15.26
C ARG A 253 0.28 -9.58 -14.53
N TYR A 254 -0.23 -8.36 -14.58
CA TYR A 254 -1.50 -7.95 -13.99
C TYR A 254 -2.34 -7.17 -15.01
N GLY A 255 -3.64 -7.12 -14.78
CA GLY A 255 -4.56 -6.29 -15.55
C GLY A 255 -5.60 -5.62 -14.66
N VAL A 256 -6.13 -4.46 -15.11
CA VAL A 256 -7.24 -3.76 -14.44
C VAL A 256 -8.46 -4.66 -14.41
N SER A 257 -8.97 -4.93 -13.21
CA SER A 257 -10.05 -5.88 -12.99
C SER A 257 -11.43 -5.35 -13.40
N ASN A 258 -12.41 -6.26 -13.42
CA ASN A 258 -13.83 -5.95 -13.61
C ASN A 258 -14.71 -7.07 -13.08
N LEU A 259 -15.46 -6.82 -12.02
CA LEU A 259 -16.37 -7.80 -11.42
C LEU A 259 -15.66 -9.12 -11.08
N GLU A 260 -14.88 -9.14 -10.04
CA GLU A 260 -14.27 -10.36 -9.52
C GLU A 260 -15.18 -11.10 -8.55
N GLY A 261 -14.98 -12.42 -8.49
CA GLY A 261 -15.72 -13.30 -7.60
C GLY A 261 -17.11 -13.69 -8.10
N GLY A 262 -17.62 -14.82 -7.63
CA GLY A 262 -18.95 -15.29 -7.92
C GLY A 262 -19.18 -15.85 -9.30
N LEU A 263 -20.44 -15.93 -9.69
CA LEU A 263 -20.90 -16.55 -10.93
C LEU A 263 -21.59 -15.53 -11.85
N SER A 264 -21.37 -15.71 -13.15
CA SER A 264 -22.12 -15.02 -14.19
C SER A 264 -23.58 -15.51 -14.25
N SER A 265 -24.41 -14.84 -15.04
CA SER A 265 -25.79 -15.28 -15.30
C SER A 265 -25.90 -16.68 -15.93
N THR A 266 -24.82 -17.19 -16.52
CA THR A 266 -24.74 -18.52 -17.11
C THR A 266 -24.18 -19.59 -16.16
N GLY A 267 -23.92 -19.23 -14.89
CA GLY A 267 -23.38 -20.15 -13.88
C GLY A 267 -21.89 -20.46 -14.02
N THR A 268 -21.15 -19.67 -14.81
CA THR A 268 -19.70 -19.80 -14.97
C THR A 268 -18.96 -18.78 -14.10
N ALA A 269 -17.70 -19.06 -13.72
CA ALA A 269 -16.86 -18.10 -13.03
C ALA A 269 -16.76 -16.78 -13.81
N ILE A 270 -16.89 -15.65 -13.10
CA ILE A 270 -16.75 -14.33 -13.71
C ILE A 270 -15.30 -14.18 -14.18
N ASN A 271 -15.12 -13.77 -15.43
CA ASN A 271 -13.81 -13.48 -16.00
C ASN A 271 -13.53 -11.97 -15.96
N PRO A 272 -12.71 -11.47 -15.01
CA PRO A 272 -12.41 -10.05 -14.87
C PRO A 272 -11.62 -9.48 -16.05
N SER A 273 -11.04 -10.32 -16.91
CA SER A 273 -10.29 -9.90 -18.11
C SER A 273 -11.16 -9.72 -19.36
N ALA A 274 -12.46 -10.00 -19.31
CA ALA A 274 -13.35 -9.99 -20.46
C ALA A 274 -13.31 -8.68 -21.25
N LEU A 275 -13.46 -8.76 -22.58
CA LEU A 275 -13.43 -7.60 -23.47
C LEU A 275 -14.61 -6.67 -23.22
N ASN A 276 -15.81 -7.24 -23.10
CA ASN A 276 -17.06 -6.53 -22.87
C ASN A 276 -17.67 -7.03 -21.55
N PRO A 277 -17.13 -6.59 -20.40
CA PRO A 277 -17.66 -7.05 -19.12
C PRO A 277 -19.05 -6.46 -18.86
N PRO A 278 -19.93 -7.18 -18.17
CA PRO A 278 -21.18 -6.62 -17.68
C PRO A 278 -20.92 -5.58 -16.57
N LEU A 279 -21.88 -4.65 -16.37
CA LEU A 279 -21.88 -3.73 -15.22
C LEU A 279 -22.22 -4.45 -13.91
N THR A 280 -23.01 -5.50 -13.99
CA THR A 280 -23.47 -6.27 -12.83
C THR A 280 -23.42 -7.76 -13.15
N ALA A 281 -23.15 -8.56 -12.13
CA ALA A 281 -23.32 -10.01 -12.18
C ALA A 281 -24.06 -10.46 -10.91
N PRO A 282 -24.78 -11.60 -10.96
CA PRO A 282 -25.67 -12.00 -9.86
C PRO A 282 -24.99 -12.17 -8.50
N SER A 283 -23.71 -12.49 -8.47
CA SER A 283 -22.99 -12.78 -7.22
C SER A 283 -21.56 -12.21 -7.17
N ALA A 284 -21.24 -11.18 -7.99
CA ALA A 284 -19.93 -10.54 -7.94
C ALA A 284 -19.77 -9.68 -6.68
N GLU A 285 -18.69 -9.86 -5.95
CA GLU A 285 -18.28 -9.00 -4.83
C GLU A 285 -17.40 -7.83 -5.29
N GLY A 286 -16.57 -8.06 -6.32
CA GLY A 286 -15.68 -7.04 -6.91
C GLY A 286 -16.42 -5.96 -7.68
N LEU A 287 -15.82 -4.78 -7.76
CA LEU A 287 -16.38 -3.64 -8.50
C LEU A 287 -16.18 -3.77 -10.01
N PRO A 288 -17.12 -3.22 -10.84
CA PRO A 288 -17.00 -3.22 -12.29
C PRO A 288 -16.09 -2.08 -12.80
N PHE A 289 -14.82 -2.05 -12.36
CA PHE A 289 -13.88 -0.93 -12.60
C PHE A 289 -13.81 -0.52 -14.08
N ARG A 290 -13.68 -1.47 -15.01
CA ARG A 290 -13.61 -1.14 -16.44
C ARG A 290 -14.98 -0.85 -17.06
N ALA A 291 -16.02 -1.55 -16.63
CA ALA A 291 -17.36 -1.36 -17.18
C ALA A 291 -17.97 -0.01 -16.80
N LEU A 292 -17.59 0.57 -15.67
CA LEU A 292 -17.99 1.91 -15.25
C LEU A 292 -17.50 3.01 -16.17
N GLN A 293 -16.41 2.79 -16.93
CA GLN A 293 -15.76 3.82 -17.76
C GLN A 293 -15.46 5.10 -16.98
N ASP A 294 -15.13 4.95 -15.69
CA ASP A 294 -14.87 6.07 -14.78
C ASP A 294 -13.50 6.69 -15.07
N PRO A 295 -13.40 8.01 -15.19
CA PRO A 295 -12.13 8.69 -15.49
C PRO A 295 -11.06 8.51 -14.39
N ARG A 296 -11.43 8.14 -13.19
CA ARG A 296 -10.52 7.88 -12.08
C ARG A 296 -9.79 6.53 -12.23
N VAL A 297 -10.30 5.63 -13.07
CA VAL A 297 -9.72 4.33 -13.40
C VAL A 297 -9.49 4.24 -14.91
N PRO A 298 -8.54 5.00 -15.45
CA PRO A 298 -8.23 4.96 -16.87
C PRO A 298 -7.52 3.67 -17.22
N PHE A 299 -7.96 3.01 -18.28
CA PHE A 299 -7.38 1.76 -18.73
C PHE A 299 -7.27 1.70 -20.25
N ALA A 300 -6.33 0.88 -20.73
CA ALA A 300 -6.17 0.58 -22.15
C ALA A 300 -5.81 -0.88 -22.34
N PRO A 301 -6.10 -1.49 -23.51
CA PRO A 301 -5.59 -2.80 -23.81
C PRO A 301 -4.06 -2.77 -23.88
N LYS A 302 -3.43 -3.83 -23.39
CA LYS A 302 -1.98 -3.98 -23.51
C LYS A 302 -1.57 -3.90 -24.99
N PRO A 303 -0.52 -3.16 -25.35
CA PRO A 303 -0.01 -3.08 -26.73
C PRO A 303 0.28 -4.45 -27.35
N GLY A 304 0.19 -4.53 -28.67
CA GLY A 304 0.38 -5.76 -29.45
C GLY A 304 -0.90 -6.58 -29.55
N ASN A 305 -0.87 -7.83 -29.11
CA ASN A 305 -2.03 -8.72 -29.18
C ASN A 305 -3.09 -8.51 -28.09
N GLY A 306 -2.84 -7.60 -27.14
CA GLY A 306 -3.75 -7.34 -26.03
C GLY A 306 -3.82 -8.46 -24.99
N LEU A 307 -2.92 -9.46 -25.05
CA LEU A 307 -2.94 -10.62 -24.16
C LEU A 307 -1.96 -10.47 -23.00
N CYS A 308 -2.30 -11.06 -21.88
CA CYS A 308 -1.41 -11.22 -20.73
C CYS A 308 -0.26 -12.19 -21.08
N PHE A 309 0.65 -12.37 -20.13
CA PHE A 309 1.79 -13.28 -20.31
C PHE A 309 1.34 -14.72 -20.62
N THR A 310 0.26 -15.20 -20.01
CA THR A 310 -0.32 -16.52 -20.28
C THR A 310 -0.92 -16.68 -21.68
N THR A 311 -1.02 -15.63 -22.47
CA THR A 311 -1.60 -15.62 -23.84
C THR A 311 -3.05 -16.12 -23.96
N SER A 312 -3.67 -16.56 -22.88
CA SER A 312 -5.05 -17.07 -22.85
C SER A 312 -6.09 -16.08 -22.35
N ILE A 313 -5.65 -14.98 -21.74
CA ILE A 313 -6.49 -13.92 -21.19
C ILE A 313 -6.00 -12.54 -21.64
N ARG A 314 -6.91 -11.57 -21.68
CA ARG A 314 -6.56 -10.19 -22.03
C ARG A 314 -5.89 -9.48 -20.87
N CYS A 315 -5.06 -8.49 -21.16
CA CYS A 315 -4.48 -7.58 -20.19
C CYS A 315 -4.89 -6.14 -20.48
N TRP A 316 -5.24 -5.44 -19.41
CA TRP A 316 -5.67 -4.04 -19.41
C TRP A 316 -4.73 -3.23 -18.52
N LEU A 317 -4.01 -2.29 -19.14
CA LEU A 317 -3.06 -1.45 -18.43
C LEU A 317 -3.80 -0.39 -17.60
N ASN A 318 -3.25 -0.04 -16.46
CA ASN A 318 -3.67 1.14 -15.70
C ASN A 318 -2.94 2.38 -16.18
N ASN A 319 -3.66 3.31 -16.79
CA ASN A 319 -3.09 4.54 -17.34
C ASN A 319 -2.90 5.66 -16.30
N ASN A 320 -3.14 5.43 -15.03
CA ASN A 320 -2.69 6.32 -13.96
C ASN A 320 -1.15 6.33 -13.85
N TYR A 321 -0.52 5.20 -14.24
CA TYR A 321 0.94 5.03 -14.24
C TYR A 321 1.43 4.67 -15.65
N PRO A 322 1.56 5.67 -16.56
CA PRO A 322 1.82 5.41 -17.97
C PRO A 322 3.31 5.25 -18.32
N THR A 323 4.21 5.44 -17.34
CA THR A 323 5.68 5.42 -17.55
C THR A 323 6.41 4.75 -16.37
N LEU A 324 7.69 4.43 -16.58
CA LEU A 324 8.56 3.84 -15.56
C LEU A 324 8.84 4.76 -14.38
N ASP A 325 8.75 6.06 -14.59
CA ASP A 325 8.99 7.13 -13.61
C ASP A 325 7.70 7.76 -13.07
N ALA A 326 6.54 7.17 -13.37
CA ALA A 326 5.28 7.67 -12.82
C ALA A 326 5.23 7.48 -11.30
N ASP A 327 5.02 8.57 -10.57
CA ASP A 327 4.96 8.57 -9.11
C ASP A 327 3.66 7.99 -8.56
N VAL A 328 3.74 7.36 -7.36
CA VAL A 328 2.58 6.76 -6.69
C VAL A 328 2.10 7.67 -5.55
N PRO A 329 0.84 8.14 -5.56
CA PRO A 329 0.28 8.89 -4.43
C PRO A 329 0.20 8.01 -3.17
N LEU A 330 0.91 8.41 -2.10
CA LEU A 330 0.84 7.76 -0.79
C LEU A 330 -0.29 8.35 0.07
N ALA A 331 -0.46 9.66 0.01
CA ALA A 331 -1.44 10.41 0.79
C ALA A 331 -1.90 11.64 0.01
N SER A 332 -3.19 11.96 0.10
CA SER A 332 -3.75 13.08 -0.64
C SER A 332 -4.89 13.81 0.09
N GLY A 333 -5.16 15.04 -0.31
CA GLY A 333 -6.32 15.78 0.14
C GLY A 333 -7.66 15.13 -0.30
N VAL A 334 -7.63 14.34 -1.38
CA VAL A 334 -8.77 13.50 -1.77
C VAL A 334 -9.07 12.46 -0.70
N GLU A 335 -8.04 11.73 -0.24
CA GLU A 335 -8.18 10.79 0.88
C GLU A 335 -8.67 11.50 2.14
N ALA A 336 -8.19 12.72 2.43
CA ALA A 336 -8.66 13.51 3.58
C ALA A 336 -10.18 13.77 3.51
N ARG A 337 -10.71 14.18 2.36
CA ARG A 337 -12.16 14.39 2.17
C ARG A 337 -12.95 13.09 2.27
N LEU A 338 -12.40 11.97 1.81
CA LEU A 338 -13.02 10.64 1.95
C LEU A 338 -13.04 10.16 3.41
N ILE A 339 -12.01 10.45 4.21
CA ILE A 339 -11.99 10.23 5.67
C ILE A 339 -13.09 11.05 6.35
N GLU A 340 -13.24 12.34 6.00
CA GLU A 340 -14.31 13.19 6.53
C GLU A 340 -15.71 12.68 6.13
N ALA A 341 -15.87 12.17 4.89
CA ALA A 341 -17.12 11.59 4.43
C ALA A 341 -17.47 10.31 5.22
N GLU A 342 -16.47 9.46 5.52
CA GLU A 342 -16.68 8.26 6.33
C GLU A 342 -17.05 8.60 7.79
N ALA A 343 -16.39 9.60 8.37
CA ALA A 343 -16.76 10.12 9.69
C ALA A 343 -18.18 10.70 9.71
N ALA A 344 -18.58 11.41 8.66
CA ALA A 344 -19.93 11.95 8.53
C ALA A 344 -20.99 10.84 8.41
N LEU A 345 -20.69 9.75 7.66
CA LEU A 345 -21.53 8.57 7.59
C LEU A 345 -21.77 7.97 8.98
N GLN A 346 -20.70 7.78 9.75
CA GLN A 346 -20.75 7.18 11.08
C GLN A 346 -21.47 8.09 12.10
N ALA A 347 -21.37 9.39 11.91
CA ALA A 347 -22.11 10.38 12.73
C ALA A 347 -23.58 10.56 12.29
N GLY A 348 -24.06 9.80 11.29
CA GLY A 348 -25.42 9.95 10.74
C GLY A 348 -25.64 11.25 9.94
N ASN A 349 -24.57 11.98 9.61
CA ASN A 349 -24.64 13.23 8.86
C ASN A 349 -24.54 12.99 7.34
N ALA A 350 -25.64 12.50 6.76
CA ALA A 350 -25.72 12.21 5.33
C ALA A 350 -25.43 13.45 4.45
N ALA A 351 -25.90 14.63 4.86
CA ALA A 351 -25.69 15.86 4.10
C ALA A 351 -24.20 16.20 3.96
N LEU A 352 -23.43 16.12 5.05
CA LEU A 352 -21.99 16.37 5.01
C LEU A 352 -21.27 15.30 4.18
N MET A 353 -21.62 14.02 4.34
CA MET A 353 -21.05 12.93 3.53
C MET A 353 -21.24 13.23 2.03
N MET A 354 -22.49 13.52 1.61
CA MET A 354 -22.81 13.79 0.20
C MET A 354 -22.10 15.05 -0.31
N THR A 355 -21.99 16.10 0.51
CA THR A 355 -21.24 17.31 0.17
C THR A 355 -19.78 16.96 -0.12
N ARG A 356 -19.08 16.23 0.76
CA ARG A 356 -17.68 15.85 0.55
C ARG A 356 -17.46 15.04 -0.73
N LEU A 357 -18.34 14.07 -1.00
CA LEU A 357 -18.26 13.26 -2.21
C LEU A 357 -18.50 14.10 -3.48
N ASN A 358 -19.50 14.98 -3.46
CA ASN A 358 -19.85 15.81 -4.61
C ASN A 358 -18.82 16.92 -4.89
N ASP A 359 -18.19 17.51 -3.86
CA ASP A 359 -17.10 18.47 -4.02
C ASP A 359 -15.90 17.84 -4.74
N LEU A 360 -15.54 16.58 -4.38
CA LEU A 360 -14.50 15.84 -5.08
C LEU A 360 -14.88 15.59 -6.54
N ARG A 361 -16.11 15.16 -6.81
CA ARG A 361 -16.60 14.88 -8.17
C ARG A 361 -16.63 16.14 -9.05
N ALA A 362 -17.07 17.26 -8.50
CA ALA A 362 -17.08 18.54 -9.20
C ALA A 362 -15.68 19.02 -9.60
N SER A 363 -14.66 18.61 -8.86
CA SER A 363 -13.24 18.99 -9.07
C SER A 363 -12.42 17.90 -9.75
N VAL A 364 -13.02 16.88 -10.36
CA VAL A 364 -12.37 15.67 -10.84
C VAL A 364 -11.16 15.93 -11.73
N VAL A 365 -11.27 16.82 -12.72
CA VAL A 365 -10.17 17.12 -13.65
C VAL A 365 -8.96 17.70 -12.92
N THR A 366 -9.20 18.70 -12.08
CA THR A 366 -8.13 19.35 -11.28
C THR A 366 -7.45 18.34 -10.36
N LEU A 367 -8.23 17.49 -9.68
CA LEU A 367 -7.72 16.51 -8.74
C LEU A 367 -6.92 15.42 -9.45
N LEU A 368 -7.40 14.89 -10.57
CA LEU A 368 -6.66 13.88 -11.34
C LEU A 368 -5.35 14.45 -11.92
N THR A 369 -5.34 15.71 -12.37
CA THR A 369 -4.12 16.37 -12.84
C THR A 369 -3.07 16.49 -11.74
N VAL A 370 -3.48 16.73 -10.48
CA VAL A 370 -2.56 16.83 -9.35
C VAL A 370 -2.10 15.43 -8.90
N LEU A 371 -3.02 14.45 -8.84
CA LEU A 371 -2.69 13.08 -8.43
C LEU A 371 -1.79 12.38 -9.45
N TYR A 372 -2.12 12.49 -10.73
CA TYR A 372 -1.50 11.75 -11.83
C TYR A 372 -1.14 12.70 -12.99
N PRO A 373 -0.11 13.53 -12.86
CA PRO A 373 0.25 14.53 -13.87
C PRO A 373 0.65 13.89 -15.22
N ASP A 374 1.13 12.65 -15.18
CA ASP A 374 1.60 11.90 -16.34
C ASP A 374 0.50 11.03 -16.98
N GLN A 375 -0.71 11.04 -16.44
CA GLN A 375 -1.82 10.25 -16.91
C GLN A 375 -2.09 10.51 -18.40
N LYS A 376 -2.04 9.43 -19.21
CA LYS A 376 -2.28 9.51 -20.66
C LYS A 376 -3.75 9.32 -21.02
N GLN A 377 -4.66 9.91 -20.28
CA GLN A 377 -6.06 9.89 -20.67
C GLN A 377 -6.41 11.23 -21.35
N THR A 378 -6.88 11.15 -22.59
CA THR A 378 -7.65 12.23 -23.20
C THR A 378 -9.04 12.24 -22.58
N PHE A 379 -9.31 13.21 -21.74
CA PHE A 379 -10.65 13.49 -21.26
C PHE A 379 -11.36 14.45 -22.25
N PRO A 380 -12.56 14.18 -22.65
CA PRO A 380 -13.47 13.06 -22.35
C PRO A 380 -13.10 11.78 -23.12
N PRO A 381 -13.73 10.62 -22.82
CA PRO A 381 -13.58 9.43 -23.63
C PRO A 381 -13.88 9.76 -25.11
N PRO A 382 -13.13 9.14 -26.07
CA PRO A 382 -13.34 9.43 -27.47
C PRO A 382 -14.81 9.29 -27.89
N GLY A 383 -15.38 10.33 -28.49
CA GLY A 383 -16.77 10.36 -28.98
C GLY A 383 -17.79 11.10 -28.08
N THR A 384 -17.39 11.62 -26.93
CA THR A 384 -18.33 12.32 -26.02
C THR A 384 -18.39 13.83 -26.15
N GLY A 385 -17.44 14.46 -26.85
CA GLY A 385 -17.48 15.89 -27.23
C GLY A 385 -17.54 16.93 -26.09
N GLY A 386 -17.34 16.52 -24.83
CA GLY A 386 -17.51 17.37 -23.65
C GLY A 386 -16.31 17.36 -22.69
N THR A 387 -16.30 18.25 -21.71
CA THR A 387 -15.36 18.25 -20.59
C THR A 387 -15.65 17.06 -19.68
N VAL A 388 -14.60 16.39 -19.15
CA VAL A 388 -14.77 15.36 -18.14
C VAL A 388 -15.49 15.94 -16.94
N GLN A 389 -16.68 15.41 -16.68
CA GLN A 389 -17.46 15.74 -15.50
C GLN A 389 -17.99 14.44 -14.89
N LEU A 390 -17.87 14.32 -13.59
CA LEU A 390 -18.61 13.30 -12.86
C LEU A 390 -19.93 13.91 -12.41
N ALA A 391 -21.05 13.28 -12.78
CA ALA A 391 -22.36 13.73 -12.34
C ALA A 391 -22.43 13.77 -10.81
N ALA A 392 -23.15 14.74 -10.25
CA ALA A 392 -23.39 14.78 -8.82
C ALA A 392 -24.16 13.53 -8.37
N LEU A 393 -23.77 13.01 -7.23
CA LEU A 393 -24.43 11.87 -6.58
C LEU A 393 -25.71 12.35 -5.88
N THR A 394 -26.77 11.58 -6.00
CA THR A 394 -27.94 11.70 -5.14
C THR A 394 -27.79 10.82 -3.91
N ASP A 395 -28.38 11.22 -2.79
CA ASP A 395 -28.34 10.41 -1.56
C ASP A 395 -29.07 9.07 -1.77
N PRO A 396 -28.39 7.93 -1.80
CA PRO A 396 -29.01 6.64 -2.05
C PRO A 396 -29.87 6.15 -0.87
N GLY A 397 -29.76 6.79 0.28
CA GLY A 397 -30.55 6.49 1.48
C GLY A 397 -31.83 7.33 1.62
N ALA A 398 -32.08 8.25 0.68
CA ALA A 398 -33.26 9.10 0.77
C ALA A 398 -34.55 8.27 0.70
N GLY A 399 -35.42 8.44 1.69
CA GLY A 399 -36.70 7.71 1.76
C GLY A 399 -36.63 6.26 2.25
N LEU A 400 -35.43 5.75 2.56
CA LEU A 400 -35.24 4.40 3.11
C LEU A 400 -35.33 4.38 4.64
N SER A 401 -35.51 3.18 5.22
CA SER A 401 -35.31 2.98 6.66
C SER A 401 -33.94 3.41 7.10
N ALA A 402 -33.72 3.71 8.38
CA ALA A 402 -32.41 4.14 8.88
C ALA A 402 -31.30 3.10 8.60
N ALA A 403 -31.60 1.81 8.75
CA ALA A 403 -30.65 0.71 8.52
C ALA A 403 -30.32 0.54 7.02
N ASP A 404 -31.34 0.59 6.16
CA ASP A 404 -31.17 0.48 4.70
C ASP A 404 -30.45 1.71 4.15
N ALA A 405 -30.80 2.92 4.65
CA ALA A 405 -30.14 4.16 4.30
C ALA A 405 -28.64 4.16 4.66
N PHE A 406 -28.29 3.68 5.87
CA PHE A 406 -26.90 3.53 6.27
C PHE A 406 -26.16 2.56 5.33
N THR A 407 -26.77 1.41 5.03
CA THR A 407 -26.21 0.40 4.13
C THR A 407 -25.97 0.96 2.74
N ALA A 408 -26.96 1.65 2.16
CA ALA A 408 -26.86 2.26 0.83
C ALA A 408 -25.75 3.33 0.78
N ARG A 409 -25.70 4.22 1.78
CA ARG A 409 -24.67 5.26 1.90
C ARG A 409 -23.28 4.70 2.12
N ARG A 410 -23.13 3.65 2.96
CA ARG A 410 -21.85 2.94 3.15
C ARG A 410 -21.36 2.36 1.82
N ASN A 411 -22.22 1.67 1.09
CA ASN A 411 -21.85 1.06 -0.19
C ASN A 411 -21.40 2.12 -1.21
N LEU A 412 -22.13 3.24 -1.31
CA LEU A 412 -21.73 4.37 -2.16
C LEU A 412 -20.36 4.94 -1.75
N LEU A 413 -20.14 5.17 -0.46
CA LEU A 413 -18.88 5.72 0.04
C LEU A 413 -17.70 4.80 -0.31
N PHE A 414 -17.80 3.50 -0.07
CA PHE A 414 -16.72 2.56 -0.35
C PHE A 414 -16.51 2.35 -1.87
N GLN A 415 -17.54 2.53 -2.70
CA GLN A 415 -17.39 2.61 -4.15
C GLN A 415 -16.63 3.88 -4.55
N GLU A 416 -16.98 5.05 -4.02
CA GLU A 416 -16.25 6.29 -4.29
C GLU A 416 -14.80 6.22 -3.81
N ARG A 417 -14.54 5.63 -2.63
CA ARG A 417 -13.19 5.39 -2.14
C ARG A 417 -12.39 4.49 -3.09
N ALA A 418 -12.97 3.39 -3.54
CA ALA A 418 -12.32 2.45 -4.47
C ALA A 418 -11.93 3.12 -5.80
N LEU A 419 -12.77 4.02 -6.33
CA LEU A 419 -12.51 4.73 -7.57
C LEU A 419 -11.47 5.85 -7.40
N TRP A 420 -11.55 6.67 -6.33
CA TRP A 420 -10.61 7.75 -6.08
C TRP A 420 -9.22 7.28 -5.67
N LEU A 421 -9.14 6.16 -4.96
CA LEU A 421 -7.90 5.62 -4.41
C LEU A 421 -7.43 4.37 -5.19
N TYR A 422 -7.92 4.20 -6.42
CA TYR A 422 -7.62 3.05 -7.25
C TYR A 422 -6.11 2.86 -7.44
N ASN A 423 -5.65 1.66 -7.10
CA ASN A 423 -4.25 1.24 -7.25
C ASN A 423 -3.24 2.17 -6.52
N THR A 424 -3.63 2.62 -5.33
CA THR A 424 -2.76 3.41 -4.42
C THR A 424 -2.46 2.68 -3.10
N GLY A 425 -2.82 1.38 -3.00
CA GLY A 425 -2.57 0.54 -1.82
C GLY A 425 -3.60 0.70 -0.68
N HIS A 426 -4.74 1.35 -0.94
CA HIS A 426 -5.77 1.58 0.09
C HIS A 426 -6.85 0.49 0.13
N ARG A 427 -7.12 -0.15 -1.02
CA ARG A 427 -8.28 -1.03 -1.19
C ARG A 427 -8.33 -2.18 -0.20
N LEU A 428 -7.22 -2.88 0.01
CA LEU A 428 -7.15 -4.00 0.95
C LEU A 428 -7.51 -3.54 2.38
N GLY A 429 -6.95 -2.42 2.84
CA GLY A 429 -7.29 -1.82 4.13
C GLY A 429 -8.77 -1.45 4.24
N ASP A 430 -9.36 -0.90 3.17
CA ASP A 430 -10.78 -0.54 3.10
C ASP A 430 -11.68 -1.79 3.21
N LEU A 431 -11.37 -2.87 2.48
CA LEU A 431 -12.11 -4.12 2.56
C LEU A 431 -12.01 -4.76 3.95
N ARG A 432 -10.81 -4.77 4.54
CA ARG A 432 -10.61 -5.25 5.91
C ARG A 432 -11.38 -4.42 6.94
N ARG A 433 -11.52 -3.08 6.74
CA ARG A 433 -12.37 -2.25 7.61
C ARG A 433 -13.85 -2.57 7.46
N LEU A 434 -14.33 -2.87 6.25
CA LEU A 434 -15.71 -3.34 6.05
C LEU A 434 -16.01 -4.60 6.87
N VAL A 435 -15.06 -5.53 6.96
CA VAL A 435 -15.20 -6.71 7.80
C VAL A 435 -15.08 -6.36 9.28
N ARG A 436 -14.00 -5.69 9.69
CA ARG A 436 -13.66 -5.47 11.10
C ARG A 436 -14.55 -4.43 11.78
N ASN A 437 -14.78 -3.29 11.14
CA ASN A 437 -15.42 -2.13 11.77
C ASN A 437 -16.91 -2.02 11.41
N TYR A 438 -17.33 -2.60 10.27
CA TYR A 438 -18.75 -2.60 9.85
C TYR A 438 -19.42 -3.96 10.04
N GLY A 439 -18.68 -4.98 10.47
CA GLY A 439 -19.23 -6.31 10.80
C GLY A 439 -19.72 -7.11 9.60
N LEU A 440 -19.26 -6.80 8.38
CA LEU A 440 -19.66 -7.56 7.19
C LEU A 440 -18.92 -8.90 7.13
N PRO A 441 -19.56 -9.98 6.65
CA PRO A 441 -18.87 -11.21 6.36
C PRO A 441 -17.79 -11.00 5.30
N SER A 442 -16.59 -11.56 5.47
CA SER A 442 -15.53 -11.46 4.47
C SER A 442 -15.97 -11.96 3.08
N THR A 443 -16.86 -12.94 3.05
CA THR A 443 -17.45 -13.51 1.84
C THR A 443 -18.41 -12.59 1.08
N SER A 444 -18.81 -11.46 1.67
CA SER A 444 -19.62 -10.43 0.99
C SER A 444 -18.82 -9.18 0.66
N VAL A 445 -17.53 -9.18 0.97
CA VAL A 445 -16.64 -8.02 0.81
C VAL A 445 -15.52 -8.32 -0.16
N PHE A 446 -14.96 -9.51 -0.08
CA PHE A 446 -13.85 -9.97 -0.92
C PHE A 446 -14.35 -10.93 -2.00
N PRO A 447 -13.68 -11.03 -3.16
CA PRO A 447 -14.01 -12.01 -4.19
C PRO A 447 -14.06 -13.44 -3.62
N THR A 448 -15.14 -14.18 -3.96
CA THR A 448 -15.41 -15.54 -3.49
C THR A 448 -15.89 -16.45 -4.61
N GLY A 449 -16.12 -17.73 -4.32
CA GLY A 449 -16.62 -18.71 -5.28
C GLY A 449 -15.59 -19.13 -6.31
N PRO A 450 -16.01 -19.55 -7.51
CA PRO A 450 -15.10 -20.03 -8.54
C PRO A 450 -14.20 -18.92 -9.07
N HIS A 451 -12.90 -19.21 -9.14
CA HIS A 451 -11.92 -18.32 -9.76
C HIS A 451 -11.85 -18.59 -11.27
N PHE A 452 -11.73 -17.56 -12.09
CA PHE A 452 -11.76 -17.67 -13.57
C PHE A 452 -10.61 -18.51 -14.16
N ARG A 453 -9.53 -18.72 -13.40
CA ARG A 453 -8.41 -19.61 -13.74
C ARG A 453 -8.49 -20.98 -13.07
N GLY A 454 -9.69 -21.44 -12.75
CA GLY A 454 -9.95 -22.72 -12.10
C GLY A 454 -9.73 -22.71 -10.59
N SER A 455 -10.25 -23.71 -9.90
CA SER A 455 -10.44 -23.77 -8.44
C SER A 455 -11.29 -22.61 -7.89
N ASN A 456 -11.35 -22.44 -6.58
CA ASN A 456 -12.08 -21.36 -5.93
C ASN A 456 -11.11 -20.34 -5.33
N TYR A 457 -11.62 -19.13 -5.06
CA TYR A 457 -10.98 -18.21 -4.14
C TYR A 457 -10.89 -18.85 -2.76
N GLY A 458 -9.82 -18.54 -2.03
CA GLY A 458 -9.68 -18.84 -0.60
C GLY A 458 -10.34 -17.79 0.28
N ASN A 459 -9.95 -17.82 1.57
CA ASN A 459 -10.55 -16.96 2.59
C ASN A 459 -9.56 -15.94 3.18
N ASP A 460 -8.31 -15.88 2.67
CA ASP A 460 -7.33 -14.94 3.21
C ASP A 460 -7.74 -13.49 2.93
N VAL A 461 -7.58 -12.64 3.91
CA VAL A 461 -7.86 -11.19 3.86
C VAL A 461 -6.63 -10.37 4.28
N SER A 462 -5.52 -11.04 4.52
CA SER A 462 -4.23 -10.44 4.91
C SER A 462 -3.08 -11.38 4.55
N PHE A 463 -1.86 -10.84 4.54
CA PHE A 463 -0.64 -11.61 4.30
C PHE A 463 -0.01 -12.10 5.61
N PRO A 464 0.64 -13.26 5.63
CA PRO A 464 1.50 -13.65 6.75
C PRO A 464 2.84 -12.90 6.67
N PRO A 465 3.56 -12.70 7.79
CA PRO A 465 4.98 -12.36 7.76
C PRO A 465 5.80 -13.41 6.99
N PRO A 466 7.00 -13.04 6.49
CA PRO A 466 7.88 -13.98 5.80
C PRO A 466 8.19 -15.24 6.65
N PHE A 467 8.39 -16.36 5.97
CA PHE A 467 8.71 -17.64 6.62
C PHE A 467 9.95 -17.54 7.55
N GLN A 468 10.90 -16.65 7.24
CA GLN A 468 12.11 -16.40 8.03
C GLN A 468 11.78 -15.92 9.45
N GLU A 469 10.62 -15.30 9.67
CA GLU A 469 10.18 -14.89 11.02
C GLU A 469 9.94 -16.09 11.95
N ASN A 470 9.81 -17.31 11.45
CA ASN A 470 9.77 -18.51 12.28
C ASN A 470 11.06 -18.74 13.08
N ASN A 471 12.18 -18.09 12.70
CA ASN A 471 13.41 -18.08 13.47
C ASN A 471 13.43 -17.03 14.59
N ASN A 472 12.46 -16.15 14.63
CA ASN A 472 12.28 -15.15 15.67
C ASN A 472 11.62 -15.82 16.89
N PRO A 473 12.29 -15.90 18.07
CA PRO A 473 11.74 -16.62 19.24
C PRO A 473 10.49 -15.98 19.83
N SER A 474 10.19 -14.71 19.48
CA SER A 474 8.99 -14.01 19.93
C SER A 474 7.82 -14.17 18.95
N TYR A 475 8.02 -14.77 17.77
CA TYR A 475 6.98 -14.94 16.77
C TYR A 475 6.31 -16.30 16.87
N ASP A 476 4.98 -16.31 17.00
CA ASP A 476 4.17 -17.51 16.89
C ASP A 476 3.39 -17.47 15.57
N PRO A 477 3.72 -18.31 14.58
CA PRO A 477 2.99 -18.35 13.32
C PRO A 477 1.52 -18.75 13.48
N ALA A 478 1.14 -19.47 14.55
CA ALA A 478 -0.25 -19.82 14.81
C ALA A 478 -1.10 -18.62 15.26
N ALA A 479 -0.47 -17.57 15.78
CA ALA A 479 -1.15 -16.32 16.12
C ALA A 479 -1.46 -15.44 14.88
N CYS A 480 -0.82 -15.73 13.73
CA CYS A 480 -1.09 -15.05 12.47
C CYS A 480 -2.26 -15.72 11.74
N ILE A 481 -3.45 -15.18 11.89
CA ILE A 481 -4.67 -15.69 11.25
C ILE A 481 -4.98 -14.86 10.03
N THR A 482 -4.52 -15.27 8.83
CA THR A 482 -4.70 -14.54 7.57
C THR A 482 -6.15 -14.39 7.11
N THR A 483 -7.04 -15.25 7.59
CA THR A 483 -8.48 -15.21 7.31
C THR A 483 -9.25 -14.23 8.21
N LYS A 484 -8.54 -13.55 9.13
CA LYS A 484 -9.11 -12.55 10.05
C LYS A 484 -8.69 -11.14 9.62
N ALA A 485 -9.67 -10.22 9.52
CA ALA A 485 -9.45 -8.82 9.14
C ALA A 485 -8.92 -7.96 10.29
#